data_0b801c99860639168ddb0eb5b21c3683
#
_entry.id   0b801c99860639168ddb0eb5b21c3683
#
_cell.length_a   1.000
_cell.length_b   1.000
_cell.length_c   1.000
_cell.angle_alpha   90.00
_cell.angle_beta   90.00
_cell.angle_gamma   90.00
#
_symmetry.space_group_name_H-M   'P 1'
#
loop_
_entity.id
_entity.type
_entity.pdbx_description
1 polymer ?
#
loop_
_entity_poly.entity_id
_entity_poly.type
_entity_poly.pdbx_seq_one_letter_code
_entity_poly.pdbx_strand_id
1 'polypeptide(L)'
;KILVVGEPIIDNFINIKYLGKSSKSDIISTTKIGENIKYGGIFLVAEALSKHVEKIDLLLPKSNNLNYSKIIPKSINKIFLNLKDYKKIIKNRFINHYNQNLAFQLNENDMNRFDRLDCKKISDKILYLNKKYNYDKIILFDYGHGLLNQDVILRLNSLKKKLLVNCQSNSSNYGFNTINKYFKSNTICIDEDEFRLSVQDKVSSIENLIKKNKNMTNKFKSFLITMGKYGCYIIKRSKKPIYIPTIIENLKNTIGAGDIFYCYYIISELTKKFDKIESGLIAHLGAGIYLN
;
A
#
# COMPACT_ATOMS: atom_id res chain seq x y z
N LYS A 1 -20.67 -1.43 4.12
CA LYS A 1 -19.66 -2.29 4.77
C LYS A 1 -18.56 -2.64 3.78
N ILE A 2 -17.29 -2.54 4.19
CA ILE A 2 -16.12 -2.84 3.35
C ILE A 2 -15.27 -3.96 3.94
N LEU A 3 -14.56 -4.69 3.07
CA LEU A 3 -13.49 -5.61 3.44
C LEU A 3 -12.15 -4.99 3.03
N VAL A 4 -11.21 -4.94 3.95
CA VAL A 4 -9.84 -4.48 3.70
C VAL A 4 -8.89 -5.66 3.88
N VAL A 5 -7.99 -5.87 2.93
CA VAL A 5 -7.05 -7.00 2.91
C VAL A 5 -5.65 -6.48 2.65
N GLY A 6 -4.69 -6.91 3.43
CA GLY A 6 -3.29 -6.56 3.22
C GLY A 6 -2.36 -7.14 4.29
N GLU A 7 -1.08 -6.87 4.14
CA GLU A 7 -0.04 -7.39 5.02
C GLU A 7 0.30 -6.39 6.13
N PRO A 8 0.45 -6.87 7.38
CA PRO A 8 1.04 -6.08 8.45
C PRO A 8 2.51 -5.80 8.17
N ILE A 9 2.91 -4.55 8.32
CA ILE A 9 4.31 -4.13 8.25
C ILE A 9 4.68 -3.47 9.57
N ILE A 10 5.83 -3.83 10.11
CA ILE A 10 6.40 -3.20 11.29
C ILE A 10 7.58 -2.37 10.85
N ASP A 11 7.50 -1.06 11.02
CA ASP A 11 8.58 -0.13 10.75
C ASP A 11 9.28 0.20 12.07
N ASN A 12 10.49 -0.29 12.25
CA ASN A 12 11.31 -0.04 13.43
C ASN A 12 12.34 1.06 13.09
N PHE A 13 12.14 2.25 13.62
CA PHE A 13 13.02 3.41 13.42
C PHE A 13 14.10 3.41 14.48
N ILE A 14 15.33 3.12 14.10
CA ILE A 14 16.49 2.96 14.97
C ILE A 14 17.39 4.19 14.80
N ASN A 15 17.47 5.03 15.83
CA ASN A 15 18.38 6.17 15.83
C ASN A 15 19.80 5.70 16.11
N ILE A 16 20.73 6.06 15.20
CA ILE A 16 22.13 5.69 15.29
C ILE A 16 23.04 6.93 15.29
N LYS A 17 24.13 6.83 16.03
CA LYS A 17 25.26 7.79 16.01
C LYS A 17 26.45 7.13 15.36
N TYR A 18 27.06 7.79 14.37
CA TYR A 18 28.31 7.34 13.78
C TYR A 18 29.46 7.52 14.76
N LEU A 19 30.27 6.48 14.90
CA LEU A 19 31.52 6.48 15.72
C LEU A 19 32.77 6.67 14.87
N GLY A 20 32.64 6.53 13.54
CA GLY A 20 33.73 6.59 12.60
C GLY A 20 34.03 5.26 11.92
N LYS A 21 35.15 5.18 11.21
CA LYS A 21 35.62 3.96 10.55
C LYS A 21 36.18 2.99 11.61
N SER A 22 35.88 1.73 11.48
CA SER A 22 36.47 0.68 12.32
C SER A 22 37.98 0.58 12.05
N SER A 23 38.77 0.41 13.12
CA SER A 23 40.23 0.19 12.99
C SER A 23 40.62 -1.16 12.39
N LYS A 24 39.67 -2.13 12.39
CA LYS A 24 39.91 -3.51 11.96
C LYS A 24 39.38 -3.86 10.58
N SER A 25 38.54 -2.99 9.99
CA SER A 25 37.84 -3.26 8.72
C SER A 25 37.31 -1.98 8.10
N ASP A 26 37.10 -1.98 6.79
CA ASP A 26 36.55 -0.84 6.02
C ASP A 26 35.04 -0.66 6.20
N ILE A 27 34.56 -0.72 7.44
CA ILE A 27 33.15 -0.54 7.80
C ILE A 27 32.96 0.68 8.67
N ILE A 28 31.78 1.28 8.56
CA ILE A 28 31.34 2.37 9.44
C ILE A 28 30.81 1.75 10.74
N SER A 29 31.40 2.18 11.87
CA SER A 29 30.95 1.81 13.19
C SER A 29 29.86 2.77 13.69
N THR A 30 28.81 2.23 14.27
CA THR A 30 27.68 3.02 14.80
C THR A 30 27.26 2.52 16.15
N THR A 31 26.64 3.37 16.94
CA THR A 31 25.95 2.97 18.20
C THR A 31 24.46 3.31 18.12
N LYS A 32 23.62 2.42 18.63
CA LYS A 32 22.18 2.66 18.79
C LYS A 32 21.95 3.62 19.95
N ILE A 33 21.18 4.69 19.70
CA ILE A 33 20.80 5.66 20.72
C ILE A 33 19.38 5.42 21.21
N GLY A 34 18.47 5.01 20.31
CA GLY A 34 17.09 4.77 20.64
C GLY A 34 16.35 4.07 19.49
N GLU A 35 15.12 3.68 19.77
CA GLU A 35 14.24 3.12 18.74
C GLU A 35 12.78 3.53 18.95
N ASN A 36 12.04 3.55 17.86
CA ASN A 36 10.61 3.79 17.86
C ASN A 36 9.94 2.86 16.85
N ILE A 37 8.96 2.10 17.30
CA ILE A 37 8.23 1.15 16.45
C ILE A 37 6.94 1.81 15.99
N LYS A 38 6.74 1.83 14.66
CA LYS A 38 5.48 2.23 14.03
C LYS A 38 4.85 1.03 13.33
N TYR A 39 3.53 0.99 13.36
CA TYR A 39 2.76 -0.06 12.72
C TYR A 39 2.26 0.45 11.37
N GLY A 40 2.96 0.05 10.30
CA GLY A 40 2.71 0.42 8.92
C GLY A 40 1.88 -0.61 8.15
N GLY A 41 1.89 -0.46 6.82
CA GLY A 41 1.12 -1.33 5.94
C GLY A 41 -0.37 -1.30 6.28
N ILE A 42 -0.98 -2.47 6.40
CA ILE A 42 -2.43 -2.57 6.63
C ILE A 42 -2.88 -1.97 7.97
N PHE A 43 -2.00 -1.81 8.94
CA PHE A 43 -2.33 -1.17 10.21
C PHE A 43 -2.57 0.33 10.04
N LEU A 44 -1.71 1.01 9.28
CA LEU A 44 -1.85 2.43 8.94
C LEU A 44 -3.16 2.68 8.17
N VAL A 45 -3.45 1.82 7.19
CA VAL A 45 -4.69 1.85 6.41
C VAL A 45 -5.92 1.66 7.30
N ALA A 46 -5.87 0.69 8.20
CA ALA A 46 -6.96 0.41 9.13
C ALA A 46 -7.25 1.62 10.03
N GLU A 47 -6.22 2.25 10.56
CA GLU A 47 -6.36 3.46 11.37
C GLU A 47 -6.99 4.59 10.57
N ALA A 48 -6.46 4.90 9.38
CA ALA A 48 -6.97 5.97 8.53
C ALA A 48 -8.45 5.78 8.14
N LEU A 49 -8.81 4.58 7.70
CA LEU A 49 -10.19 4.27 7.29
C LEU A 49 -11.16 4.27 8.48
N SER A 50 -10.72 3.87 9.67
CA SER A 50 -11.60 3.77 10.85
C SER A 50 -12.19 5.11 11.31
N LYS A 51 -11.56 6.21 10.94
CA LYS A 51 -12.01 7.57 11.27
C LYS A 51 -13.22 8.01 10.43
N HIS A 52 -13.48 7.33 9.30
CA HIS A 52 -14.47 7.76 8.31
C HIS A 52 -15.43 6.67 7.83
N VAL A 53 -15.15 5.41 8.14
CA VAL A 53 -15.94 4.27 7.68
C VAL A 53 -16.43 3.44 8.87
N GLU A 54 -17.73 3.38 9.08
CA GLU A 54 -18.34 2.74 10.26
C GLU A 54 -18.10 1.22 10.34
N LYS A 55 -18.20 0.52 9.21
CA LYS A 55 -18.20 -0.95 9.19
C LYS A 55 -17.07 -1.49 8.32
N ILE A 56 -15.94 -1.81 8.98
CA ILE A 56 -14.75 -2.35 8.36
C ILE A 56 -14.49 -3.75 8.89
N ASP A 57 -14.39 -4.73 8.00
CA ASP A 57 -13.78 -6.02 8.27
C ASP A 57 -12.34 -5.98 7.74
N LEU A 58 -11.36 -6.27 8.59
CA LEU A 58 -9.95 -6.29 8.25
C LEU A 58 -9.46 -7.73 8.21
N LEU A 59 -9.06 -8.20 7.03
CA LEU A 59 -8.50 -9.52 6.81
C LEU A 59 -6.99 -9.43 6.68
N LEU A 60 -6.26 -10.06 7.59
CA LEU A 60 -4.80 -10.03 7.63
C LEU A 60 -4.22 -11.35 8.11
N PRO A 61 -2.97 -11.68 7.74
CA PRO A 61 -2.26 -12.85 8.29
C PRO A 61 -2.09 -12.72 9.80
N LYS A 62 -2.31 -13.82 10.50
CA LYS A 62 -2.04 -13.91 11.94
C LYS A 62 -0.55 -14.13 12.17
N SER A 63 0.05 -13.32 13.00
CA SER A 63 1.42 -13.50 13.49
C SER A 63 1.42 -13.70 15.00
N ASN A 64 2.23 -14.61 15.48
CA ASN A 64 2.50 -14.74 16.90
C ASN A 64 3.23 -13.46 17.40
N ASN A 65 3.05 -13.14 18.68
CA ASN A 65 3.73 -12.02 19.36
C ASN A 65 3.33 -10.60 18.87
N LEU A 66 2.15 -10.44 18.25
CA LEU A 66 1.57 -9.12 18.00
C LEU A 66 0.30 -8.93 18.82
N ASN A 67 0.24 -7.83 19.57
CA ASN A 67 -0.96 -7.45 20.29
C ASN A 67 -1.90 -6.63 19.40
N TYR A 68 -2.65 -7.32 18.55
CA TYR A 68 -3.57 -6.70 17.59
C TYR A 68 -4.63 -5.80 18.23
N SER A 69 -5.00 -6.07 19.50
CA SER A 69 -6.00 -5.27 20.21
C SER A 69 -5.48 -3.88 20.59
N LYS A 70 -4.16 -3.72 20.74
CA LYS A 70 -3.50 -2.43 20.97
C LYS A 70 -3.20 -1.69 19.66
N ILE A 71 -3.01 -2.41 18.56
CA ILE A 71 -2.56 -1.85 17.29
C ILE A 71 -3.75 -1.41 16.42
N ILE A 72 -4.80 -2.23 16.35
CA ILE A 72 -5.95 -2.03 15.46
C ILE A 72 -7.09 -1.40 16.26
N PRO A 73 -7.71 -0.31 15.77
CA PRO A 73 -8.84 0.34 16.40
C PRO A 73 -9.96 -0.64 16.78
N LYS A 74 -10.61 -0.40 17.93
CA LYS A 74 -11.67 -1.29 18.45
C LYS A 74 -12.88 -1.36 17.52
N SER A 75 -13.15 -0.31 16.76
CA SER A 75 -14.25 -0.22 15.78
C SER A 75 -14.09 -1.18 14.59
N ILE A 76 -12.89 -1.73 14.37
CA ILE A 76 -12.60 -2.62 13.25
C ILE A 76 -12.77 -4.07 13.66
N ASN A 77 -13.55 -4.82 12.88
CA ASN A 77 -13.65 -6.27 13.04
C ASN A 77 -12.42 -6.96 12.42
N LYS A 78 -11.66 -7.67 13.27
CA LYS A 78 -10.40 -8.33 12.90
C LYS A 78 -10.67 -9.77 12.49
N ILE A 79 -10.27 -10.12 11.28
CA ILE A 79 -10.39 -11.47 10.73
C ILE A 79 -8.98 -11.98 10.39
N PHE A 80 -8.60 -13.10 10.96
CA PHE A 80 -7.25 -13.62 10.78
C PHE A 80 -7.18 -14.75 9.76
N LEU A 81 -6.10 -14.74 8.98
CA LEU A 81 -5.64 -15.84 8.15
C LEU A 81 -4.57 -16.60 8.91
N ASN A 82 -4.84 -17.86 9.22
CA ASN A 82 -3.84 -18.78 9.77
C ASN A 82 -3.12 -19.44 8.59
N LEU A 83 -2.00 -18.85 8.18
CA LEU A 83 -1.16 -19.33 7.09
C LEU A 83 0.05 -20.07 7.66
N LYS A 84 0.41 -21.17 7.01
CA LYS A 84 1.60 -21.93 7.37
C LYS A 84 2.83 -21.08 7.06
N ASP A 85 3.78 -21.07 7.98
CA ASP A 85 5.08 -20.40 7.81
C ASP A 85 5.02 -18.88 7.51
N TYR A 86 3.88 -18.21 7.84
CA TYR A 86 3.81 -16.74 7.71
C TYR A 86 4.84 -16.07 8.63
N LYS A 87 5.69 -15.25 8.01
CA LYS A 87 6.71 -14.47 8.69
C LYS A 87 6.32 -12.98 8.67
N LYS A 88 6.47 -12.32 9.81
CA LYS A 88 6.26 -10.87 9.95
C LYS A 88 7.19 -10.11 9.01
N ILE A 89 6.70 -9.06 8.41
CA ILE A 89 7.50 -8.11 7.64
C ILE A 89 7.97 -7.01 8.60
N ILE A 90 9.27 -6.95 8.83
CA ILE A 90 9.88 -5.93 9.69
C ILE A 90 10.91 -5.16 8.86
N LYS A 91 10.79 -3.83 8.89
CA LYS A 91 11.71 -2.91 8.23
C LYS A 91 12.45 -2.10 9.28
N ASN A 92 13.70 -2.47 9.56
CA ASN A 92 14.57 -1.73 10.45
C ASN A 92 15.19 -0.56 9.67
N ARG A 93 14.76 0.66 10.00
CA ARG A 93 15.19 1.91 9.36
C ARG A 93 16.16 2.63 10.26
N PHE A 94 17.42 2.66 9.87
CA PHE A 94 18.48 3.29 10.64
C PHE A 94 18.58 4.78 10.29
N ILE A 95 18.33 5.63 11.27
CA ILE A 95 18.27 7.08 11.11
C ILE A 95 19.50 7.69 11.77
N ASN A 96 20.20 8.53 11.03
CA ASN A 96 21.30 9.30 11.56
C ASN A 96 20.78 10.32 12.57
N HIS A 97 21.28 10.25 13.81
CA HIS A 97 20.86 11.12 14.92
C HIS A 97 21.06 12.62 14.62
N TYR A 98 22.11 12.99 13.91
CA TYR A 98 22.47 14.39 13.72
C TYR A 98 21.62 15.10 12.67
N ASN A 99 21.37 14.47 11.52
CA ASN A 99 20.66 15.09 10.41
C ASN A 99 19.26 14.50 10.16
N GLN A 100 18.84 13.51 10.95
CA GLN A 100 17.56 12.82 10.86
C GLN A 100 17.29 12.13 9.51
N ASN A 101 18.32 11.94 8.69
CA ASN A 101 18.19 11.26 7.41
C ASN A 101 18.28 9.74 7.58
N LEU A 102 17.59 9.02 6.71
CA LEU A 102 17.70 7.57 6.61
C LEU A 102 19.11 7.20 6.15
N ALA A 103 19.84 6.44 6.96
CA ALA A 103 21.19 5.98 6.65
C ALA A 103 21.15 4.71 5.79
N PHE A 104 20.43 3.69 6.25
CA PHE A 104 20.17 2.44 5.53
C PHE A 104 18.95 1.73 6.12
N GLN A 105 18.46 0.71 5.42
CA GLN A 105 17.35 -0.12 5.85
C GLN A 105 17.77 -1.60 5.82
N LEU A 106 17.40 -2.33 6.87
CA LEU A 106 17.53 -3.78 6.96
C LEU A 106 16.13 -4.40 7.06
N ASN A 107 15.78 -5.23 6.09
CA ASN A 107 14.50 -5.94 6.10
C ASN A 107 14.68 -7.32 6.76
N GLU A 108 13.85 -7.62 7.75
CA GLU A 108 13.65 -8.97 8.24
C GLU A 108 12.44 -9.54 7.50
N ASN A 109 12.61 -10.63 6.77
CA ASN A 109 11.56 -11.25 5.95
C ASN A 109 10.94 -10.27 4.92
N ASP A 110 11.53 -10.26 3.78
CA ASP A 110 11.13 -9.41 2.66
C ASP A 110 9.96 -9.99 1.85
N MET A 111 9.79 -11.32 1.84
CA MET A 111 8.76 -12.02 1.08
C MET A 111 8.32 -13.32 1.75
N ASN A 112 7.00 -13.50 1.83
CA ASN A 112 6.38 -14.77 2.18
C ASN A 112 6.12 -15.60 0.91
N ARG A 113 6.49 -16.86 0.93
CA ARG A 113 6.22 -17.80 -0.17
C ARG A 113 5.12 -18.74 0.26
N PHE A 114 3.94 -18.56 -0.31
CA PHE A 114 2.77 -19.39 0.00
C PHE A 114 2.61 -20.50 -1.04
N ASP A 115 2.33 -21.69 -0.59
CA ASP A 115 1.99 -22.81 -1.45
C ASP A 115 0.57 -22.67 -2.03
N ARG A 116 0.19 -23.61 -2.89
CA ARG A 116 -1.15 -23.61 -3.51
C ARG A 116 -2.29 -23.70 -2.49
N LEU A 117 -2.06 -24.38 -1.35
CA LEU A 117 -3.09 -24.55 -0.30
C LEU A 117 -3.30 -23.22 0.43
N ASP A 118 -2.24 -22.51 0.77
CA ASP A 118 -2.34 -21.22 1.41
C ASP A 118 -2.93 -20.16 0.45
N CYS A 119 -2.52 -20.16 -0.81
CA CYS A 119 -3.15 -19.28 -1.84
C CYS A 119 -4.65 -19.56 -1.96
N LYS A 120 -5.05 -20.82 -1.94
CA LYS A 120 -6.46 -21.21 -1.91
C LYS A 120 -7.16 -20.74 -0.65
N LYS A 121 -6.58 -20.94 0.54
CA LYS A 121 -7.16 -20.46 1.82
C LYS A 121 -7.39 -18.93 1.80
N ILE A 122 -6.42 -18.16 1.30
CA ILE A 122 -6.53 -16.70 1.21
C ILE A 122 -7.73 -16.33 0.31
N SER A 123 -7.74 -16.83 -0.91
CA SER A 123 -8.79 -16.52 -1.87
C SER A 123 -10.17 -17.01 -1.45
N ASP A 124 -10.29 -18.25 -0.98
CA ASP A 124 -11.54 -18.84 -0.50
C ASP A 124 -12.10 -18.06 0.71
N LYS A 125 -11.23 -17.59 1.61
CA LYS A 125 -11.65 -16.75 2.73
C LYS A 125 -12.26 -15.44 2.26
N ILE A 126 -11.63 -14.76 1.30
CA ILE A 126 -12.15 -13.49 0.73
C ILE A 126 -13.51 -13.73 0.03
N LEU A 127 -13.59 -14.79 -0.80
CA LEU A 127 -14.81 -15.17 -1.49
C LEU A 127 -15.95 -15.51 -0.53
N TYR A 128 -15.66 -16.33 0.49
CA TYR A 128 -16.61 -16.70 1.54
C TYR A 128 -17.13 -15.46 2.29
N LEU A 129 -16.23 -14.59 2.73
CA LEU A 129 -16.59 -13.37 3.44
C LEU A 129 -17.47 -12.46 2.58
N ASN A 130 -17.13 -12.31 1.29
CA ASN A 130 -17.96 -11.52 0.38
C ASN A 130 -19.35 -12.17 0.15
N LYS A 131 -19.42 -13.50 0.03
CA LYS A 131 -20.70 -14.21 -0.08
C LYS A 131 -21.56 -14.01 1.18
N LYS A 132 -20.94 -14.09 2.37
CA LYS A 132 -21.61 -13.96 3.67
C LYS A 132 -22.12 -12.54 3.95
N TYR A 133 -21.29 -11.52 3.66
CA TYR A 133 -21.56 -10.15 4.08
C TYR A 133 -21.90 -9.19 2.95
N ASN A 134 -21.78 -9.63 1.70
CA ASN A 134 -22.03 -8.85 0.49
C ASN A 134 -21.43 -7.44 0.53
N TYR A 135 -20.10 -7.35 0.71
CA TYR A 135 -19.40 -6.08 0.81
C TYR A 135 -19.66 -5.15 -0.37
N ASP A 136 -19.79 -3.86 -0.11
CA ASP A 136 -19.89 -2.81 -1.13
C ASP A 136 -18.60 -2.72 -1.93
N LYS A 137 -17.46 -2.79 -1.22
CA LYS A 137 -16.11 -2.78 -1.79
C LYS A 137 -15.20 -3.74 -1.04
N ILE A 138 -14.23 -4.26 -1.77
CA ILE A 138 -13.11 -5.06 -1.26
C ILE A 138 -11.84 -4.33 -1.64
N ILE A 139 -11.07 -3.90 -0.65
CA ILE A 139 -9.90 -3.07 -0.81
C ILE A 139 -8.67 -3.94 -0.59
N LEU A 140 -7.82 -4.03 -1.59
CA LEU A 140 -6.59 -4.81 -1.55
C LEU A 140 -5.40 -3.85 -1.49
N PHE A 141 -4.64 -3.90 -0.39
CA PHE A 141 -3.35 -3.26 -0.26
C PHE A 141 -2.27 -4.32 -0.47
N ASP A 142 -1.71 -4.31 -1.66
CA ASP A 142 -0.74 -5.27 -2.15
C ASP A 142 0.67 -4.69 -2.06
N TYR A 143 1.31 -4.94 -0.96
CA TYR A 143 2.68 -4.48 -0.69
C TYR A 143 3.76 -5.36 -1.35
N GLY A 144 3.35 -6.43 -2.05
CA GLY A 144 4.26 -7.32 -2.74
C GLY A 144 5.10 -8.22 -1.84
N HIS A 145 4.65 -8.46 -0.60
CA HIS A 145 5.31 -9.39 0.31
C HIS A 145 4.73 -10.83 0.25
N GLY A 146 3.92 -11.13 -0.78
CA GLY A 146 3.47 -12.47 -1.13
C GLY A 146 2.00 -12.77 -0.88
N LEU A 147 1.30 -12.05 0.01
CA LEU A 147 -0.11 -12.34 0.36
C LEU A 147 -1.03 -12.30 -0.86
N LEU A 148 -0.88 -11.28 -1.71
CA LEU A 148 -1.71 -11.06 -2.89
C LEU A 148 -0.94 -11.42 -4.16
N ASN A 149 -0.42 -12.65 -4.22
CA ASN A 149 0.28 -13.16 -5.39
C ASN A 149 -0.68 -13.44 -6.56
N GLN A 150 -0.13 -13.78 -7.72
CA GLN A 150 -0.90 -13.99 -8.94
C GLN A 150 -1.97 -15.07 -8.80
N ASP A 151 -1.68 -16.19 -8.11
CA ASP A 151 -2.63 -17.28 -7.92
C ASP A 151 -3.85 -16.85 -7.10
N VAL A 152 -3.63 -16.06 -6.06
CA VAL A 152 -4.72 -15.46 -5.27
C VAL A 152 -5.56 -14.53 -6.13
N ILE A 153 -4.93 -13.62 -6.89
CA ILE A 153 -5.64 -12.63 -7.70
C ILE A 153 -6.46 -13.27 -8.82
N LEU A 154 -5.93 -14.30 -9.49
CA LEU A 154 -6.67 -15.07 -10.50
C LEU A 154 -8.00 -15.61 -9.96
N ARG A 155 -8.00 -16.15 -8.74
CA ARG A 155 -9.19 -16.69 -8.07
C ARG A 155 -10.21 -15.61 -7.69
N LEU A 156 -9.77 -14.35 -7.50
CA LEU A 156 -10.65 -13.23 -7.17
C LEU A 156 -11.30 -12.56 -8.39
N ASN A 157 -11.11 -13.07 -9.61
CA ASN A 157 -11.61 -12.44 -10.83
C ASN A 157 -13.15 -12.22 -10.83
N SER A 158 -13.92 -13.07 -10.17
CA SER A 158 -15.37 -12.91 -10.01
C SER A 158 -15.74 -11.63 -9.25
N LEU A 159 -14.86 -11.13 -8.41
CA LEU A 159 -15.04 -9.92 -7.58
C LEU A 159 -14.56 -8.62 -8.24
N LYS A 160 -14.04 -8.66 -9.46
CA LYS A 160 -13.38 -7.53 -10.16
C LYS A 160 -14.12 -6.19 -10.09
N LYS A 161 -15.46 -6.20 -10.14
CA LYS A 161 -16.28 -4.99 -10.05
C LYS A 161 -16.31 -4.36 -8.66
N LYS A 162 -15.92 -5.11 -7.62
CA LYS A 162 -15.87 -4.64 -6.22
C LYS A 162 -14.45 -4.30 -5.78
N LEU A 163 -13.41 -4.75 -6.51
CA LEU A 163 -12.02 -4.59 -6.10
C LEU A 163 -11.55 -3.15 -6.27
N LEU A 164 -11.00 -2.59 -5.20
CA LEU A 164 -10.20 -1.36 -5.16
C LEU A 164 -8.78 -1.79 -4.77
N VAL A 165 -7.79 -1.45 -5.58
CA VAL A 165 -6.44 -2.02 -5.44
C VAL A 165 -5.40 -0.91 -5.32
N ASN A 166 -4.53 -1.01 -4.31
CA ASN A 166 -3.23 -0.36 -4.28
C ASN A 166 -2.19 -1.45 -4.49
N CYS A 167 -1.34 -1.35 -5.50
CA CYS A 167 -0.32 -2.35 -5.82
C CYS A 167 1.03 -1.68 -5.81
N GLN A 168 1.87 -2.06 -4.86
CA GLN A 168 3.15 -1.42 -4.60
C GLN A 168 4.34 -2.30 -4.99
N SER A 169 5.36 -1.65 -5.50
CA SER A 169 6.70 -2.21 -5.64
C SER A 169 7.59 -1.71 -4.50
N ASN A 170 8.49 -2.53 -4.02
CA ASN A 170 9.42 -2.17 -2.95
C ASN A 170 10.83 -2.68 -3.27
N SER A 171 11.82 -2.34 -2.44
CA SER A 171 13.21 -2.73 -2.66
C SER A 171 13.44 -4.24 -2.74
N SER A 172 12.59 -5.04 -2.10
CA SER A 172 12.73 -6.51 -2.09
C SER A 172 12.18 -7.16 -3.36
N ASN A 173 11.24 -6.50 -4.05
CA ASN A 173 10.55 -7.05 -5.22
C ASN A 173 10.52 -6.09 -6.42
N TYR A 174 11.49 -5.19 -6.51
CA TYR A 174 11.52 -4.11 -7.49
C TYR A 174 11.27 -4.63 -8.92
N GLY A 175 10.13 -4.21 -9.51
CA GLY A 175 9.70 -4.65 -10.84
C GLY A 175 9.00 -6.02 -10.90
N PHE A 176 9.01 -6.82 -9.83
CA PHE A 176 8.36 -8.13 -9.83
C PHE A 176 6.91 -8.08 -9.32
N ASN A 177 6.54 -7.09 -8.50
CA ASN A 177 5.16 -6.88 -8.06
C ASN A 177 4.54 -5.73 -8.85
N THR A 178 3.92 -6.06 -9.98
CA THR A 178 3.32 -5.07 -10.88
C THR A 178 1.81 -5.25 -10.99
N ILE A 179 1.13 -4.20 -11.48
CA ILE A 179 -0.32 -4.22 -11.73
C ILE A 179 -0.73 -5.21 -12.81
N ASN A 180 0.21 -5.77 -13.56
CA ASN A 180 -0.07 -6.68 -14.67
C ASN A 180 -0.77 -7.98 -14.23
N LYS A 181 -0.65 -8.37 -12.96
CA LYS A 181 -1.39 -9.49 -12.38
C LYS A 181 -2.89 -9.20 -12.16
N TYR A 182 -3.29 -7.91 -12.18
CA TYR A 182 -4.68 -7.50 -12.04
C TYR A 182 -5.32 -7.33 -13.41
N PHE A 183 -6.16 -8.27 -13.82
CA PHE A 183 -6.76 -8.26 -15.16
C PHE A 183 -7.79 -7.15 -15.35
N LYS A 184 -8.64 -6.95 -14.33
CA LYS A 184 -9.65 -5.89 -14.28
C LYS A 184 -10.02 -5.65 -12.82
N SER A 185 -10.09 -4.40 -12.42
CA SER A 185 -10.66 -4.01 -11.13
C SER A 185 -11.49 -2.74 -11.31
N ASN A 186 -12.17 -2.32 -10.22
CA ASN A 186 -12.92 -1.08 -10.25
C ASN A 186 -11.94 0.10 -10.31
N THR A 187 -11.06 0.19 -9.31
CA THR A 187 -10.08 1.27 -9.21
C THR A 187 -8.73 0.67 -8.85
N ILE A 188 -7.68 1.19 -9.44
CA ILE A 188 -6.30 0.88 -9.08
C ILE A 188 -5.54 2.18 -8.79
N CYS A 189 -4.67 2.14 -7.80
CA CYS A 189 -3.75 3.22 -7.43
C CYS A 189 -2.34 2.68 -7.37
N ILE A 190 -1.43 3.37 -8.04
CA ILE A 190 0.01 3.09 -8.06
C ILE A 190 0.76 4.42 -8.11
N ASP A 191 2.04 4.40 -7.83
CA ASP A 191 2.90 5.55 -8.08
C ASP A 191 3.47 5.57 -9.52
N GLU A 192 4.18 6.65 -9.87
CA GLU A 192 4.77 6.82 -11.19
C GLU A 192 5.80 5.75 -11.49
N ASP A 193 6.68 5.39 -10.55
CA ASP A 193 7.72 4.38 -10.75
C ASP A 193 7.09 3.00 -10.94
N GLU A 194 6.05 2.67 -10.19
CA GLU A 194 5.28 1.42 -10.33
C GLU A 194 4.58 1.35 -11.69
N PHE A 195 4.08 2.48 -12.20
CA PHE A 195 3.52 2.53 -13.55
C PHE A 195 4.61 2.31 -14.59
N ARG A 196 5.77 2.99 -14.48
CA ARG A 196 6.93 2.81 -15.36
C ARG A 196 7.41 1.37 -15.39
N LEU A 197 7.54 0.73 -14.23
CA LEU A 197 7.89 -0.69 -14.12
C LEU A 197 6.87 -1.60 -14.80
N SER A 198 5.58 -1.30 -14.64
CA SER A 198 4.49 -2.10 -15.23
C SER A 198 4.45 -2.04 -16.76
N VAL A 199 4.92 -0.95 -17.36
CA VAL A 199 4.96 -0.74 -18.82
C VAL A 199 6.37 -0.83 -19.41
N GLN A 200 7.39 -1.03 -18.58
CA GLN A 200 8.81 -1.15 -18.96
C GLN A 200 9.33 0.07 -19.75
N ASP A 201 8.92 1.28 -19.35
CA ASP A 201 9.38 2.53 -19.98
C ASP A 201 9.85 3.53 -18.90
N LYS A 202 11.15 3.67 -18.78
CA LYS A 202 11.81 4.55 -17.80
C LYS A 202 11.93 6.00 -18.27
N VAL A 203 11.84 6.28 -19.57
CA VAL A 203 12.33 7.52 -20.17
C VAL A 203 11.22 8.48 -20.63
N SER A 204 10.07 7.96 -21.10
CA SER A 204 8.99 8.78 -21.62
C SER A 204 8.40 9.70 -20.55
N SER A 205 7.90 10.90 -20.94
CA SER A 205 7.09 11.71 -20.02
C SER A 205 5.84 10.97 -19.57
N ILE A 206 5.33 11.32 -18.39
CA ILE A 206 4.15 10.61 -17.82
C ILE A 206 2.92 10.72 -18.73
N GLU A 207 2.74 11.86 -19.41
CA GLU A 207 1.64 12.07 -20.35
C GLU A 207 1.77 11.13 -21.55
N ASN A 208 2.99 10.98 -22.09
CA ASN A 208 3.26 10.06 -23.19
C ASN A 208 3.08 8.61 -22.76
N LEU A 209 3.51 8.23 -21.55
CA LEU A 209 3.26 6.91 -20.98
C LEU A 209 1.77 6.60 -20.90
N ILE A 210 0.97 7.51 -20.36
CA ILE A 210 -0.48 7.36 -20.26
C ILE A 210 -1.10 7.22 -21.66
N LYS A 211 -0.66 8.05 -22.61
CA LYS A 211 -1.16 8.04 -24.00
C LYS A 211 -0.84 6.72 -24.71
N LYS A 212 0.39 6.24 -24.58
CA LYS A 212 0.84 4.97 -25.21
C LYS A 212 0.15 3.76 -24.59
N ASN A 213 -0.17 3.79 -23.30
CA ASN A 213 -0.68 2.66 -22.53
C ASN A 213 -2.18 2.73 -22.22
N LYS A 214 -2.97 3.39 -23.08
CA LYS A 214 -4.44 3.49 -22.93
C LYS A 214 -5.13 2.14 -22.80
N ASN A 215 -4.64 1.10 -23.48
CA ASN A 215 -5.20 -0.24 -23.40
C ASN A 215 -5.06 -0.84 -21.99
N MET A 216 -3.96 -0.56 -21.30
CA MET A 216 -3.77 -0.97 -19.90
C MET A 216 -4.68 -0.17 -18.97
N THR A 217 -4.62 1.16 -19.02
CA THR A 217 -5.40 2.02 -18.11
C THR A 217 -6.91 1.83 -18.28
N ASN A 218 -7.37 1.57 -19.50
CA ASN A 218 -8.79 1.31 -19.82
C ASN A 218 -9.31 -0.06 -19.33
N LYS A 219 -8.45 -0.96 -18.83
CA LYS A 219 -8.91 -2.19 -18.14
C LYS A 219 -9.66 -1.87 -16.86
N PHE A 220 -9.37 -0.74 -16.23
CA PHE A 220 -9.89 -0.30 -14.95
C PHE A 220 -10.98 0.77 -15.13
N LYS A 221 -11.92 0.86 -14.20
CA LYS A 221 -12.92 1.94 -14.19
C LYS A 221 -12.26 3.29 -13.89
N SER A 222 -11.34 3.29 -12.91
CA SER A 222 -10.47 4.41 -12.57
C SER A 222 -9.05 3.93 -12.35
N PHE A 223 -8.08 4.68 -12.85
CA PHE A 223 -6.66 4.39 -12.73
C PHE A 223 -5.97 5.65 -12.18
N LEU A 224 -5.34 5.54 -11.01
CA LEU A 224 -4.67 6.64 -10.34
C LEU A 224 -3.17 6.43 -10.40
N ILE A 225 -2.44 7.51 -10.73
CA ILE A 225 -0.98 7.54 -10.70
C ILE A 225 -0.57 8.68 -9.78
N THR A 226 0.02 8.36 -8.64
CA THR A 226 0.57 9.36 -7.71
C THR A 226 2.02 9.70 -8.09
N MET A 227 2.41 10.97 -7.96
CA MET A 227 3.72 11.49 -8.33
C MET A 227 4.35 12.30 -7.17
N GLY A 228 4.05 11.91 -5.94
CA GLY A 228 4.53 12.61 -4.74
C GLY A 228 4.21 14.10 -4.75
N LYS A 229 5.22 14.94 -4.62
CA LYS A 229 5.09 16.42 -4.64
C LYS A 229 4.56 17.00 -5.95
N TYR A 230 4.54 16.22 -7.02
CA TYR A 230 4.02 16.65 -8.33
C TYR A 230 2.53 16.34 -8.51
N GLY A 231 1.85 15.81 -7.49
CA GLY A 231 0.40 15.56 -7.57
C GLY A 231 0.04 14.18 -8.09
N CYS A 232 -1.05 14.07 -8.83
CA CYS A 232 -1.50 12.81 -9.39
C CYS A 232 -2.26 12.95 -10.71
N TYR A 233 -2.31 11.84 -11.47
CA TYR A 233 -3.25 11.67 -12.58
C TYR A 233 -4.40 10.74 -12.17
N ILE A 234 -5.62 11.12 -12.54
CA ILE A 234 -6.81 10.29 -12.46
C ILE A 234 -7.31 10.01 -13.87
N ILE A 235 -7.29 8.75 -14.27
CA ILE A 235 -7.67 8.29 -15.60
C ILE A 235 -8.93 7.46 -15.48
N LYS A 236 -10.02 7.91 -16.10
CA LYS A 236 -11.25 7.12 -16.28
C LYS A 236 -11.24 6.44 -17.63
N ARG A 237 -11.82 5.24 -17.67
CA ARG A 237 -12.00 4.51 -18.93
C ARG A 237 -12.61 5.41 -20.00
N SER A 238 -11.95 5.48 -21.16
CA SER A 238 -12.39 6.22 -22.35
C SER A 238 -12.59 7.74 -22.15
N LYS A 239 -11.97 8.32 -21.11
CA LYS A 239 -11.96 9.78 -20.88
C LYS A 239 -10.53 10.32 -20.91
N LYS A 240 -10.43 11.65 -21.07
CA LYS A 240 -9.14 12.33 -20.93
C LYS A 240 -8.61 12.20 -19.50
N PRO A 241 -7.30 12.00 -19.31
CA PRO A 241 -6.67 12.04 -17.99
C PRO A 241 -6.90 13.41 -17.33
N ILE A 242 -7.13 13.38 -16.03
CA ILE A 242 -7.26 14.59 -15.19
C ILE A 242 -5.98 14.67 -14.35
N TYR A 243 -5.24 15.75 -14.48
CA TYR A 243 -4.11 16.07 -13.63
C TYR A 243 -4.57 16.90 -12.43
N ILE A 244 -4.10 16.56 -11.24
CA ILE A 244 -4.38 17.28 -10.00
C ILE A 244 -3.04 17.57 -9.34
N PRO A 245 -2.64 18.84 -9.22
CA PRO A 245 -1.41 19.22 -8.53
C PRO A 245 -1.51 18.94 -7.04
N THR A 246 -0.36 18.75 -6.38
CA THR A 246 -0.34 18.71 -4.91
C THR A 246 -0.64 20.10 -4.34
N ILE A 247 -1.32 20.11 -3.19
CA ILE A 247 -1.62 21.36 -2.47
C ILE A 247 -0.68 21.50 -1.27
N ILE A 248 0.02 20.43 -0.89
CA ILE A 248 0.87 20.40 0.31
C ILE A 248 2.33 20.21 -0.10
N GLU A 249 3.12 21.25 0.11
CA GLU A 249 4.51 21.30 -0.38
C GLU A 249 5.53 20.64 0.55
N ASN A 250 5.29 20.58 1.86
CA ASN A 250 6.31 20.16 2.83
C ASN A 250 5.81 19.03 3.72
N LEU A 251 5.89 17.79 3.24
CA LEU A 251 5.69 16.61 4.08
C LEU A 251 6.99 16.28 4.82
N LYS A 252 6.93 16.25 6.15
CA LYS A 252 8.07 15.85 6.99
C LYS A 252 8.40 14.36 6.86
N ASN A 253 7.40 13.53 6.59
CA ASN A 253 7.55 12.10 6.42
C ASN A 253 6.67 11.60 5.28
N THR A 254 7.28 10.97 4.27
CA THR A 254 6.58 10.47 3.09
C THR A 254 6.22 8.97 3.18
N ILE A 255 6.64 8.28 4.25
CA ILE A 255 6.36 6.84 4.43
C ILE A 255 4.86 6.65 4.67
N GLY A 256 4.23 5.86 3.81
CA GLY A 256 2.78 5.62 3.85
C GLY A 256 1.92 6.71 3.20
N ALA A 257 2.54 7.73 2.56
CA ALA A 257 1.80 8.80 1.88
C ALA A 257 0.86 8.26 0.79
N GLY A 258 1.32 7.32 -0.02
CA GLY A 258 0.51 6.67 -1.05
C GLY A 258 -0.67 5.88 -0.47
N ASP A 259 -0.45 5.17 0.65
CA ASP A 259 -1.52 4.43 1.35
C ASP A 259 -2.60 5.38 1.85
N ILE A 260 -2.20 6.45 2.52
CA ILE A 260 -3.13 7.45 3.07
C ILE A 260 -3.86 8.19 1.95
N PHE A 261 -3.15 8.62 0.89
CA PHE A 261 -3.76 9.20 -0.30
C PHE A 261 -4.88 8.30 -0.83
N TYR A 262 -4.59 7.01 -0.98
CA TYR A 262 -5.57 6.07 -1.51
C TYR A 262 -6.73 5.83 -0.53
N CYS A 263 -6.50 5.81 0.77
CA CYS A 263 -7.55 5.73 1.77
C CYS A 263 -8.54 6.89 1.64
N TYR A 264 -8.08 8.14 1.55
CA TYR A 264 -8.95 9.30 1.42
C TYR A 264 -9.64 9.37 0.05
N TYR A 265 -8.97 8.92 -1.01
CA TYR A 265 -9.63 8.74 -2.31
C TYR A 265 -10.79 7.73 -2.23
N ILE A 266 -10.58 6.58 -1.56
CA ILE A 266 -11.62 5.57 -1.35
C ILE A 266 -12.78 6.15 -0.52
N ILE A 267 -12.49 6.88 0.55
CA ILE A 267 -13.50 7.52 1.39
C ILE A 267 -14.38 8.45 0.55
N SER A 268 -13.77 9.29 -0.29
CA SER A 268 -14.51 10.18 -1.18
C SER A 268 -15.38 9.41 -2.20
N GLU A 269 -14.87 8.32 -2.77
CA GLU A 269 -15.63 7.45 -3.67
C GLU A 269 -16.82 6.75 -3.00
N LEU A 270 -16.68 6.36 -1.73
CA LEU A 270 -17.73 5.69 -0.96
C LEU A 270 -18.89 6.64 -0.63
N THR A 271 -18.62 7.92 -0.43
CA THR A 271 -19.68 8.93 -0.16
C THR A 271 -20.54 9.20 -1.38
N LYS A 272 -20.03 8.97 -2.61
CA LYS A 272 -20.69 9.27 -3.90
C LYS A 272 -21.10 10.72 -4.10
N LYS A 273 -20.63 11.64 -3.27
CA LYS A 273 -20.97 13.07 -3.30
C LYS A 273 -19.98 13.90 -4.13
N PHE A 274 -18.76 13.41 -4.29
CA PHE A 274 -17.65 14.14 -4.88
C PHE A 274 -17.40 13.70 -6.32
N ASP A 275 -17.02 14.64 -7.16
CA ASP A 275 -16.49 14.35 -8.48
C ASP A 275 -15.03 13.84 -8.39
N LYS A 276 -14.34 13.67 -9.52
CA LYS A 276 -12.99 13.10 -9.51
C LYS A 276 -11.91 14.11 -9.15
N ILE A 277 -12.14 15.37 -9.47
CA ILE A 277 -11.22 16.45 -9.09
C ILE A 277 -11.29 16.61 -7.58
N GLU A 278 -12.49 16.75 -7.05
CA GLU A 278 -12.73 16.83 -5.61
C GLU A 278 -12.19 15.60 -4.86
N SER A 279 -12.41 14.39 -5.40
CA SER A 279 -11.88 13.16 -4.81
C SER A 279 -10.35 13.15 -4.75
N GLY A 280 -9.69 13.64 -5.80
CA GLY A 280 -8.23 13.74 -5.83
C GLY A 280 -7.70 14.84 -4.89
N LEU A 281 -8.38 15.97 -4.80
CA LEU A 281 -8.03 17.05 -3.86
C LEU A 281 -8.19 16.57 -2.41
N ILE A 282 -9.30 15.90 -2.08
CA ILE A 282 -9.54 15.29 -0.75
C ILE A 282 -8.43 14.28 -0.43
N ALA A 283 -8.00 13.46 -1.40
CA ALA A 283 -6.94 12.49 -1.21
C ALA A 283 -5.59 13.17 -0.89
N HIS A 284 -5.23 14.24 -1.59
CA HIS A 284 -4.02 15.02 -1.31
C HIS A 284 -4.06 15.71 0.05
N LEU A 285 -5.17 16.40 0.36
CA LEU A 285 -5.36 17.08 1.65
C LEU A 285 -5.33 16.08 2.80
N GLY A 286 -6.05 14.96 2.66
CA GLY A 286 -6.09 13.91 3.67
C GLY A 286 -4.71 13.30 3.94
N ALA A 287 -3.93 13.02 2.89
CA ALA A 287 -2.57 12.53 3.03
C ALA A 287 -1.68 13.55 3.75
N GLY A 288 -1.76 14.81 3.37
CA GLY A 288 -0.95 15.87 3.97
C GLY A 288 -1.27 16.14 5.43
N ILE A 289 -2.55 16.20 5.79
CA ILE A 289 -2.98 16.43 7.19
C ILE A 289 -2.62 15.23 8.08
N TYR A 290 -2.72 14.01 7.55
CA TYR A 290 -2.46 12.80 8.33
C TYR A 290 -0.97 12.60 8.62
N LEU A 291 -0.07 13.07 7.74
CA LEU A 291 1.36 12.83 7.80
C LEU A 291 2.17 14.00 8.43
N ASN A 292 1.57 15.16 8.64
CA ASN A 292 2.14 16.29 9.37
C ASN A 292 1.80 16.25 10.85
#